data_685ff461e00c964ffe652710b793a589
#
_entry.id   685ff461e00c964ffe652710b793a589
#
_cell.length_a   1.000
_cell.length_b   1.000
_cell.length_c   1.000
_cell.angle_alpha   90.00
_cell.angle_beta   90.00
_cell.angle_gamma   90.00
#
_symmetry.space_group_name_H-M   'P 1'
#
loop_
_entity.id
_entity.type
_entity.pdbx_description
1 polymer ?
#
loop_
_entity_poly.entity_id
_entity_poly.type
_entity_poly.pdbx_seq_one_letter_code
_entity_poly.pdbx_strand_id
1 'polypeptide(L)'
;MRLAGGIGALALLAACSQATWPSRVAIATQSAGQAFAEAARLCRAEGGALWGKSLCGPMLFADPATRQAALNEPAPGAVRDGPIYRLQLPAGTGVANTSIELAGRRWTMLVWPLPEDKTARSVLLMHESYHRIQAALGLQGTGGLGVNLHLDTRDGRVWLRAELRALSSALRSQGDARRRALTDALLFRAYRRSLWPSAAAEERGLELNEGLAESTGIDAALRDRDARIAAALGDIAGCEAAPSFVRSFAYATGPAYAELLDDEDPGWRRGVDAAFDFGSAVATAYRIVPPSPSRSVAEAAIARYNGSEIVAQEDAREKSIDQRNARFSRLFLDGPTVRFHLVHMKITFNPREVSSFADHGSVYGTLEISDQWGTLEVRSGAALVSPDFATVTVPSGPQTGPGHAEGKTWEVRLARGYTLVPDPARPGSFTVRQK
;
A
#
# COMPACT_ATOMS: atom_id res chain seq x y z
N MET A 1 20.30 -22.11 34.72
CA MET A 1 20.12 -20.70 34.40
C MET A 1 19.90 -20.63 32.90
N ARG A 2 18.62 -20.56 32.45
CA ARG A 2 18.24 -20.53 31.03
C ARG A 2 17.94 -19.07 30.69
N LEU A 3 18.73 -18.49 29.80
CA LEU A 3 18.46 -17.19 29.20
C LEU A 3 17.58 -17.43 27.95
N ALA A 4 16.32 -17.07 28.08
CA ALA A 4 15.41 -16.97 26.94
C ALA A 4 15.60 -15.60 26.29
N GLY A 5 16.31 -15.56 25.16
CA GLY A 5 16.37 -14.41 24.29
C GLY A 5 15.11 -14.37 23.43
N GLY A 6 14.16 -13.50 23.77
CA GLY A 6 13.02 -13.20 22.91
C GLY A 6 13.48 -12.40 21.69
N ILE A 7 13.46 -13.02 20.53
CA ILE A 7 13.58 -12.31 19.24
C ILE A 7 12.24 -11.65 18.98
N GLY A 8 12.15 -10.36 19.27
CA GLY A 8 11.02 -9.55 18.84
C GLY A 8 11.01 -9.45 17.31
N ALA A 9 10.07 -10.09 16.66
CA ALA A 9 9.78 -9.89 15.25
C ALA A 9 9.29 -8.45 15.08
N LEU A 10 10.16 -7.53 14.69
CA LEU A 10 9.80 -6.20 14.22
C LEU A 10 9.18 -6.37 12.83
N ALA A 11 7.86 -6.30 12.77
CA ALA A 11 7.13 -6.16 11.52
C ALA A 11 7.49 -4.80 10.91
N LEU A 12 8.37 -4.82 9.92
CA LEU A 12 8.60 -3.70 9.00
C LEU A 12 7.36 -3.58 8.09
N LEU A 13 6.32 -2.96 8.63
CA LEU A 13 5.24 -2.44 7.83
C LEU A 13 5.76 -1.17 7.14
N ALA A 14 6.53 -1.32 6.06
CA ALA A 14 6.61 -0.31 5.02
C ALA A 14 5.23 -0.24 4.37
N ALA A 15 4.27 0.14 5.19
CA ALA A 15 2.89 0.22 4.82
C ALA A 15 2.70 1.39 3.88
N CYS A 16 2.11 1.15 2.75
CA CYS A 16 1.03 2.01 2.28
C CYS A 16 -0.17 1.90 3.25
N SER A 17 0.04 2.07 4.54
CA SER A 17 -0.98 2.53 5.45
C SER A 17 -1.05 4.03 5.22
N GLN A 18 -2.18 4.53 4.80
CA GLN A 18 -2.52 5.94 5.03
C GLN A 18 -2.54 6.09 6.55
N ALA A 19 -1.34 6.42 7.08
CA ALA A 19 -1.15 6.66 8.47
C ALA A 19 -2.09 7.79 8.90
N THR A 20 -2.83 7.58 9.96
CA THR A 20 -3.25 8.71 10.80
C THR A 20 -1.97 9.46 11.10
N TRP A 21 -1.80 10.65 10.50
CA TRP A 21 -0.63 11.47 10.70
C TRP A 21 -0.49 11.72 12.21
N PRO A 22 0.64 11.34 12.83
CA PRO A 22 0.85 11.64 14.23
C PRO A 22 0.74 13.16 14.43
N SER A 23 0.22 13.56 15.58
CA SER A 23 0.14 14.94 16.00
C SER A 23 1.42 15.68 15.64
N ARG A 24 1.28 16.84 15.00
CA ARG A 24 2.30 17.77 14.46
C ARG A 24 3.68 17.61 15.08
N VAL A 25 4.53 16.79 14.47
CA VAL A 25 5.96 16.75 14.82
C VAL A 25 6.69 17.66 13.86
N ALA A 26 7.04 18.83 14.35
CA ALA A 26 7.81 19.81 13.56
C ALA A 26 9.12 19.14 13.06
N ILE A 27 9.51 19.42 11.84
CA ILE A 27 10.78 18.93 11.29
C ILE A 27 11.93 19.62 12.04
N ALA A 28 12.53 18.95 13.02
CA ALA A 28 13.66 19.48 13.76
C ALA A 28 14.91 19.52 12.86
N THR A 29 15.61 20.66 12.84
CA THR A 29 16.81 20.89 12.01
C THR A 29 17.88 19.82 12.21
N GLN A 30 18.16 19.45 13.46
CA GLN A 30 19.16 18.46 13.79
C GLN A 30 18.75 17.06 13.29
N SER A 31 17.52 16.64 13.53
CA SER A 31 17.02 15.31 13.11
C SER A 31 16.97 15.19 11.59
N ALA A 32 16.52 16.20 10.89
CA ALA A 32 16.53 16.22 9.43
C ALA A 32 17.97 16.20 8.89
N GLY A 33 18.88 16.98 9.46
CA GLY A 33 20.30 16.96 9.09
C GLY A 33 20.97 15.59 9.29
N GLN A 34 20.65 14.90 10.38
CA GLN A 34 21.14 13.52 10.63
C GLN A 34 20.59 12.52 9.60
N ALA A 35 19.31 12.60 9.26
CA ALA A 35 18.70 11.73 8.25
C ALA A 35 19.27 11.98 6.84
N PHE A 36 19.54 13.23 6.46
CA PHE A 36 20.24 13.53 5.20
C PHE A 36 21.68 13.02 5.20
N ALA A 37 22.40 13.13 6.32
CA ALA A 37 23.74 12.58 6.44
C ALA A 37 23.72 11.03 6.34
N GLU A 38 22.71 10.38 6.91
CA GLU A 38 22.49 8.93 6.75
C GLU A 38 22.25 8.55 5.28
N ALA A 39 21.32 9.21 4.60
CA ALA A 39 21.04 8.98 3.17
C ALA A 39 22.29 9.17 2.32
N ALA A 40 23.04 10.26 2.56
CA ALA A 40 24.28 10.55 1.84
C ALA A 40 25.37 9.53 2.09
N ARG A 41 25.46 8.97 3.28
CA ARG A 41 26.42 7.88 3.59
C ARG A 41 26.03 6.60 2.86
N LEU A 42 24.75 6.23 2.86
CA LEU A 42 24.25 5.02 2.20
C LEU A 42 24.43 5.08 0.69
N CYS A 43 23.98 6.15 0.04
CA CYS A 43 24.08 6.29 -1.41
C CYS A 43 25.53 6.39 -1.92
N ARG A 44 26.44 7.03 -1.15
CA ARG A 44 27.88 7.02 -1.49
C ARG A 44 28.51 5.65 -1.35
N ALA A 45 28.06 4.88 -0.37
CA ALA A 45 28.56 3.54 -0.13
C ALA A 45 28.07 2.54 -1.19
N GLU A 46 26.89 2.77 -1.77
CA GLU A 46 26.35 2.01 -2.90
C GLU A 46 27.07 2.42 -4.21
N GLY A 47 27.33 3.71 -4.40
CA GLY A 47 28.20 4.23 -5.45
C GLY A 47 27.70 4.10 -6.89
N GLY A 48 26.43 3.73 -7.11
CA GLY A 48 25.84 3.42 -8.42
C GLY A 48 26.09 1.99 -8.88
N ALA A 49 26.51 1.09 -8.00
CA ALA A 49 26.83 -0.30 -8.33
C ALA A 49 25.62 -1.10 -8.77
N LEU A 50 24.45 -0.85 -8.17
CA LEU A 50 23.22 -1.58 -8.48
C LEU A 50 22.67 -1.26 -9.88
N TRP A 51 22.63 0.03 -10.24
CA TRP A 51 21.91 0.49 -11.44
C TRP A 51 22.76 1.25 -12.46
N GLY A 52 24.08 1.35 -12.26
CA GLY A 52 24.93 2.22 -13.09
C GLY A 52 24.61 3.72 -12.94
N LYS A 53 23.74 4.07 -11.98
CA LYS A 53 23.32 5.44 -11.67
C LYS A 53 23.32 5.65 -10.16
N SER A 54 23.82 6.82 -9.74
CA SER A 54 23.89 7.14 -8.31
C SER A 54 22.52 7.37 -7.68
N LEU A 55 22.29 6.75 -6.53
CA LEU A 55 21.14 7.02 -5.64
C LEU A 55 21.30 8.34 -4.88
N CYS A 56 22.50 8.97 -4.88
CA CYS A 56 22.70 10.29 -4.29
C CYS A 56 22.04 11.39 -5.12
N GLY A 57 21.38 12.34 -4.47
CA GLY A 57 20.77 13.49 -5.13
C GLY A 57 19.89 14.35 -4.24
N PRO A 58 19.13 15.26 -4.84
CA PRO A 58 18.23 16.13 -4.12
C PRO A 58 17.18 15.33 -3.35
N MET A 59 17.04 15.65 -2.06
CA MET A 59 16.09 15.01 -1.16
C MET A 59 15.43 16.03 -0.26
N LEU A 60 14.16 15.83 0.01
CA LEU A 60 13.41 16.64 0.97
C LEU A 60 12.52 15.77 1.87
N PHE A 61 12.33 16.25 3.09
CA PHE A 61 11.36 15.73 4.04
C PHE A 61 10.23 16.74 4.17
N ALA A 62 8.99 16.33 4.05
CA ALA A 62 7.84 17.20 4.07
C ALA A 62 6.82 16.80 5.14
N ASP A 63 6.34 17.77 5.90
CA ASP A 63 5.21 17.62 6.81
C ASP A 63 3.90 17.76 6.01
N PRO A 64 3.05 16.72 5.95
CA PRO A 64 1.81 16.76 5.18
C PRO A 64 0.77 17.75 5.72
N ALA A 65 0.80 18.06 7.01
CA ALA A 65 -0.17 18.97 7.64
C ALA A 65 0.16 20.44 7.38
N THR A 66 1.44 20.81 7.46
CA THR A 66 1.91 22.19 7.30
C THR A 66 2.48 22.46 5.91
N ARG A 67 2.91 21.41 5.20
CA ARG A 67 3.63 21.46 3.93
C ARG A 67 4.98 22.18 4.03
N GLN A 68 5.50 22.32 5.25
CA GLN A 68 6.88 22.71 5.46
C GLN A 68 7.81 21.57 5.05
N ALA A 69 8.88 21.91 4.38
CA ALA A 69 9.89 20.96 3.96
C ALA A 69 11.27 21.33 4.45
N ALA A 70 12.05 20.30 4.82
CA ALA A 70 13.50 20.38 4.98
C ALA A 70 14.15 19.79 3.73
N LEU A 71 15.17 20.43 3.19
CA LEU A 71 15.89 20.03 1.99
C LEU A 71 17.38 19.82 2.31
N ASN A 72 18.00 18.84 1.63
CA ASN A 72 19.45 18.59 1.79
C ASN A 72 20.34 19.55 0.97
N GLU A 73 19.77 20.28 0.02
CA GLU A 73 20.47 21.25 -0.84
C GLU A 73 19.57 22.45 -1.17
N PRO A 74 20.12 23.56 -1.68
CA PRO A 74 19.34 24.77 -1.94
C PRO A 74 18.35 24.56 -3.09
N ALA A 75 17.19 25.24 -2.98
CA ALA A 75 16.18 25.37 -4.02
C ALA A 75 15.68 26.83 -4.06
N PRO A 76 15.09 27.32 -5.16
CA PRO A 76 14.50 28.65 -5.22
C PRO A 76 13.46 28.85 -4.12
N GLY A 77 13.60 29.95 -3.39
CA GLY A 77 12.74 30.27 -2.24
C GLY A 77 13.07 29.54 -0.93
N ALA A 78 14.05 28.65 -0.94
CA ALA A 78 14.48 27.97 0.27
C ALA A 78 15.44 28.86 1.10
N VAL A 79 15.27 28.83 2.42
CA VAL A 79 16.10 29.56 3.39
C VAL A 79 16.99 28.57 4.13
N ARG A 80 18.28 28.89 4.27
CA ARG A 80 19.23 28.06 5.00
C ARG A 80 18.93 28.05 6.50
N ASP A 81 18.93 26.85 7.10
CA ASP A 81 18.74 26.61 8.53
C ASP A 81 19.77 25.56 9.01
N GLY A 82 20.94 26.03 9.41
CA GLY A 82 22.07 25.18 9.79
C GLY A 82 22.53 24.27 8.64
N PRO A 83 22.50 22.94 8.82
CA PRO A 83 22.90 21.98 7.79
C PRO A 83 21.84 21.71 6.72
N ILE A 84 20.64 22.29 6.81
CA ILE A 84 19.50 22.05 5.91
C ILE A 84 19.01 23.37 5.31
N TYR A 85 18.06 23.24 4.40
CA TYR A 85 17.28 24.36 3.87
C TYR A 85 15.80 24.16 4.19
N ARG A 86 15.06 25.25 4.40
CA ARG A 86 13.63 25.27 4.67
C ARG A 86 12.87 25.83 3.49
N LEU A 87 11.79 25.18 3.13
CA LEU A 87 10.91 25.65 2.07
C LEU A 87 9.45 25.37 2.44
N GLN A 88 8.58 26.31 2.13
CA GLN A 88 7.14 26.08 2.11
C GLN A 88 6.76 25.54 0.73
N LEU A 89 6.29 24.30 0.66
CA LEU A 89 5.89 23.69 -0.62
C LEU A 89 4.67 24.43 -1.20
N PRO A 90 4.61 24.60 -2.54
CA PRO A 90 3.48 25.23 -3.23
C PRO A 90 2.13 24.58 -2.92
N ALA A 91 1.03 25.36 -2.96
CA ALA A 91 -0.30 24.93 -2.53
C ALA A 91 -0.87 23.71 -3.28
N GLY A 92 -0.43 23.35 -4.45
CA GLY A 92 -0.86 22.16 -5.19
C GLY A 92 0.04 20.92 -5.04
N THR A 93 1.15 21.02 -4.27
CA THR A 93 2.08 19.90 -4.12
C THR A 93 1.50 18.86 -3.17
N GLY A 94 1.21 17.65 -3.64
CA GLY A 94 0.89 16.51 -2.78
C GLY A 94 2.11 16.12 -1.95
N VAL A 95 1.92 15.76 -0.68
CA VAL A 95 2.99 15.26 0.19
C VAL A 95 2.83 13.76 0.38
N ALA A 96 3.78 12.99 -0.15
CA ALA A 96 3.83 11.53 -0.08
C ALA A 96 5.29 11.07 -0.17
N ASN A 97 5.55 9.80 0.13
CA ASN A 97 6.80 9.17 -0.22
C ASN A 97 6.81 8.96 -1.75
N THR A 98 7.68 9.63 -2.46
CA THR A 98 7.72 9.60 -3.93
C THR A 98 8.86 10.47 -4.49
N SER A 99 8.99 10.54 -5.81
CA SER A 99 9.80 11.55 -6.47
C SER A 99 8.92 12.69 -7.02
N ILE A 100 9.36 13.93 -6.87
CA ILE A 100 8.67 15.11 -7.37
C ILE A 100 9.58 15.99 -8.24
N GLU A 101 8.96 16.76 -9.13
CA GLU A 101 9.65 17.86 -9.81
C GLU A 101 9.55 19.14 -8.97
N LEU A 102 10.68 19.69 -8.60
CA LEU A 102 10.76 20.96 -7.88
C LEU A 102 11.85 21.83 -8.52
N ALA A 103 11.46 23.01 -9.01
CA ALA A 103 12.35 23.95 -9.68
C ALA A 103 13.16 23.33 -10.84
N GLY A 104 12.52 22.52 -11.68
CA GLY A 104 13.14 21.89 -12.85
C GLY A 104 14.10 20.74 -12.52
N ARG A 105 14.09 20.25 -11.28
CA ARG A 105 14.89 19.09 -10.84
C ARG A 105 14.00 18.04 -10.18
N ARG A 106 14.38 16.78 -10.34
CA ARG A 106 13.70 15.67 -9.69
C ARG A 106 14.26 15.45 -8.29
N TRP A 107 13.40 15.50 -7.30
CA TRP A 107 13.71 15.35 -5.87
C TRP A 107 13.11 14.07 -5.33
N THR A 108 13.83 13.41 -4.44
CA THR A 108 13.26 12.40 -3.55
C THR A 108 12.47 13.11 -2.46
N MET A 109 11.19 12.81 -2.29
CA MET A 109 10.35 13.36 -1.22
C MET A 109 9.94 12.24 -0.27
N LEU A 110 10.16 12.47 1.04
CA LEU A 110 9.70 11.58 2.09
C LEU A 110 8.82 12.35 3.07
N VAL A 111 7.83 11.66 3.57
CA VAL A 111 6.91 12.18 4.58
C VAL A 111 7.61 12.20 5.94
N TRP A 112 7.47 13.31 6.66
CA TRP A 112 7.96 13.46 8.02
C TRP A 112 6.85 13.17 9.05
N PRO A 113 7.11 12.49 10.19
CA PRO A 113 8.42 11.98 10.63
C PRO A 113 8.82 10.67 9.92
N LEU A 114 10.13 10.47 9.80
CA LEU A 114 10.70 9.21 9.31
C LEU A 114 10.56 8.09 10.36
N PRO A 115 10.66 6.81 9.97
CA PRO A 115 10.68 5.69 10.90
C PRO A 115 11.76 5.84 11.98
N GLU A 116 11.42 5.54 13.23
CA GLU A 116 12.38 5.55 14.34
C GLU A 116 13.39 4.39 14.24
N ASP A 117 12.93 3.23 13.79
CA ASP A 117 13.80 2.10 13.52
C ASP A 117 14.80 2.46 12.42
N LYS A 118 16.08 2.23 12.73
CA LYS A 118 17.19 2.60 11.85
C LYS A 118 17.17 1.84 10.53
N THR A 119 16.86 0.55 10.58
CA THR A 119 16.82 -0.31 9.37
C THR A 119 15.69 0.12 8.45
N ALA A 120 14.48 0.25 8.99
CA ALA A 120 13.32 0.72 8.25
C ALA A 120 13.55 2.10 7.63
N ARG A 121 14.16 3.01 8.39
CA ARG A 121 14.50 4.35 7.88
C ARG A 121 15.54 4.29 6.77
N SER A 122 16.60 3.51 6.94
CA SER A 122 17.66 3.37 5.93
C SER A 122 17.13 2.77 4.63
N VAL A 123 16.30 1.72 4.72
CA VAL A 123 15.63 1.09 3.56
C VAL A 123 14.73 2.10 2.88
N LEU A 124 13.86 2.80 3.61
CA LEU A 124 12.95 3.81 3.06
C LEU A 124 13.69 4.94 2.35
N LEU A 125 14.79 5.45 2.92
CA LEU A 125 15.61 6.49 2.29
C LEU A 125 16.15 6.06 0.93
N MET A 126 16.59 4.82 0.79
CA MET A 126 17.15 4.30 -0.45
C MET A 126 16.07 3.85 -1.44
N HIS A 127 14.95 3.30 -0.97
CA HIS A 127 13.76 3.00 -1.75
C HIS A 127 13.27 4.26 -2.50
N GLU A 128 13.04 5.34 -1.79
CA GLU A 128 12.58 6.60 -2.40
C GLU A 128 13.65 7.26 -3.29
N SER A 129 14.94 7.03 -2.97
CA SER A 129 16.03 7.46 -3.83
C SER A 129 16.05 6.72 -5.17
N TYR A 130 15.62 5.43 -5.20
CA TYR A 130 15.45 4.69 -6.44
C TYR A 130 14.34 5.30 -7.31
N HIS A 131 13.18 5.64 -6.74
CA HIS A 131 12.11 6.30 -7.51
C HIS A 131 12.54 7.59 -8.18
N ARG A 132 13.50 8.31 -7.62
CA ARG A 132 14.08 9.51 -8.25
C ARG A 132 14.84 9.18 -9.54
N ILE A 133 15.54 8.06 -9.61
CA ILE A 133 16.33 7.66 -10.80
C ILE A 133 15.56 6.74 -11.75
N GLN A 134 14.46 6.16 -11.34
CA GLN A 134 13.69 5.13 -12.05
C GLN A 134 13.31 5.56 -13.47
N ALA A 135 12.85 6.80 -13.65
CA ALA A 135 12.52 7.33 -14.96
C ALA A 135 13.74 7.39 -15.90
N ALA A 136 14.91 7.73 -15.36
CA ALA A 136 16.16 7.79 -16.11
C ALA A 136 16.74 6.41 -16.45
N LEU A 137 16.20 5.34 -15.85
CA LEU A 137 16.47 3.94 -16.19
C LEU A 137 15.47 3.39 -17.23
N GLY A 138 14.45 4.16 -17.63
CA GLY A 138 13.39 3.69 -18.53
C GLY A 138 12.39 2.74 -17.85
N LEU A 139 12.38 2.68 -16.51
CA LEU A 139 11.61 1.72 -15.71
C LEU A 139 10.36 2.37 -15.08
N GLN A 140 9.71 3.28 -15.77
CA GLN A 140 8.46 3.87 -15.28
C GLN A 140 7.35 2.81 -15.27
N GLY A 141 6.90 2.42 -14.09
CA GLY A 141 5.80 1.48 -13.93
C GLY A 141 4.47 2.07 -14.36
N THR A 142 3.60 1.26 -14.92
CA THR A 142 2.22 1.59 -15.30
C THR A 142 1.25 1.38 -14.13
N GLY A 143 1.64 1.73 -12.90
CA GLY A 143 0.85 1.53 -11.69
C GLY A 143 -0.39 2.44 -11.66
N GLY A 144 -1.48 2.05 -12.33
CA GLY A 144 -2.78 2.71 -12.22
C GLY A 144 -3.51 2.35 -10.93
N LEU A 145 -4.43 3.21 -10.47
CA LEU A 145 -5.41 2.85 -9.45
C LEU A 145 -6.35 1.77 -9.99
N GLY A 146 -6.68 0.77 -9.17
CA GLY A 146 -7.63 -0.27 -9.54
C GLY A 146 -7.03 -1.53 -10.18
N VAL A 147 -5.70 -1.64 -10.25
CA VAL A 147 -4.98 -2.84 -10.69
C VAL A 147 -4.76 -3.84 -9.54
N ASN A 148 -4.48 -5.09 -9.87
CA ASN A 148 -4.19 -6.18 -8.92
C ASN A 148 -5.36 -6.55 -7.97
N LEU A 149 -6.59 -6.13 -8.24
CA LEU A 149 -7.75 -6.43 -7.39
C LEU A 149 -7.98 -7.94 -7.21
N HIS A 150 -7.57 -8.75 -8.18
CA HIS A 150 -7.61 -10.20 -8.10
C HIS A 150 -6.83 -10.76 -6.89
N LEU A 151 -5.82 -10.05 -6.39
CA LEU A 151 -5.02 -10.45 -5.23
C LEU A 151 -5.78 -10.34 -3.89
N ASP A 152 -6.94 -9.68 -3.85
CA ASP A 152 -7.79 -9.65 -2.67
C ASP A 152 -8.98 -10.60 -2.75
N THR A 153 -9.14 -11.32 -3.86
CA THR A 153 -10.06 -12.46 -3.96
C THR A 153 -9.52 -13.64 -3.15
N ARG A 154 -10.39 -14.58 -2.76
CA ARG A 154 -9.98 -15.80 -2.05
C ARG A 154 -8.85 -16.55 -2.79
N ASP A 155 -9.06 -16.86 -4.06
CA ASP A 155 -8.08 -17.64 -4.84
C ASP A 155 -6.78 -16.84 -5.09
N GLY A 156 -6.87 -15.54 -5.36
CA GLY A 156 -5.70 -14.68 -5.48
C GLY A 156 -4.84 -14.69 -4.22
N ARG A 157 -5.47 -14.59 -3.06
CA ARG A 157 -4.79 -14.63 -1.76
C ARG A 157 -4.21 -16.00 -1.45
N VAL A 158 -4.95 -17.07 -1.67
CA VAL A 158 -4.47 -18.44 -1.45
C VAL A 158 -3.17 -18.69 -2.22
N TRP A 159 -3.16 -18.39 -3.51
CA TRP A 159 -2.00 -18.71 -4.36
C TRP A 159 -0.85 -17.73 -4.18
N LEU A 160 -1.10 -16.47 -3.83
CA LEU A 160 -0.03 -15.55 -3.45
C LEU A 160 0.62 -15.97 -2.12
N ARG A 161 -0.14 -16.32 -1.11
CA ARG A 161 0.40 -16.81 0.17
C ARG A 161 1.21 -18.10 -0.01
N ALA A 162 0.76 -18.99 -0.89
CA ALA A 162 1.52 -20.18 -1.24
C ALA A 162 2.88 -19.82 -1.89
N GLU A 163 2.89 -18.87 -2.82
CA GLU A 163 4.13 -18.33 -3.42
C GLU A 163 5.04 -17.71 -2.36
N LEU A 164 4.53 -16.86 -1.49
CA LEU A 164 5.31 -16.20 -0.43
C LEU A 164 5.94 -17.21 0.54
N ARG A 165 5.21 -18.24 0.94
CA ARG A 165 5.74 -19.32 1.80
C ARG A 165 6.79 -20.16 1.08
N ALA A 166 6.61 -20.40 -0.21
CA ALA A 166 7.61 -21.09 -1.02
C ALA A 166 8.88 -20.24 -1.20
N LEU A 167 8.76 -18.94 -1.44
CA LEU A 167 9.88 -18.00 -1.47
C LEU A 167 10.61 -17.93 -0.12
N SER A 168 9.85 -17.87 0.98
CA SER A 168 10.40 -17.92 2.34
C SER A 168 11.21 -19.20 2.60
N SER A 169 10.72 -20.33 2.09
CA SER A 169 11.46 -21.62 2.14
C SER A 169 12.71 -21.57 1.27
N ALA A 170 12.65 -21.00 0.06
CA ALA A 170 13.80 -20.88 -0.83
C ALA A 170 14.92 -20.01 -0.23
N LEU A 171 14.57 -18.87 0.39
CA LEU A 171 15.53 -17.99 1.04
C LEU A 171 16.25 -18.66 2.21
N ARG A 172 15.58 -19.57 2.93
CA ARG A 172 16.14 -20.32 4.07
C ARG A 172 16.86 -21.60 3.67
N SER A 173 16.83 -21.98 2.40
CA SER A 173 17.35 -23.26 1.91
C SER A 173 18.50 -23.08 0.94
N GLN A 174 19.21 -24.19 0.65
CA GLN A 174 20.25 -24.29 -0.38
C GLN A 174 20.06 -25.55 -1.22
N GLY A 175 20.77 -25.66 -2.35
CA GLY A 175 20.79 -26.83 -3.21
C GLY A 175 19.39 -27.26 -3.67
N ASP A 176 19.13 -28.57 -3.64
CA ASP A 176 17.88 -29.17 -4.13
C ASP A 176 16.62 -28.68 -3.37
N ALA A 177 16.75 -28.38 -2.09
CA ALA A 177 15.64 -27.86 -1.29
C ALA A 177 15.24 -26.47 -1.77
N ARG A 178 16.20 -25.58 -2.03
CA ARG A 178 15.97 -24.26 -2.63
C ARG A 178 15.34 -24.39 -4.00
N ARG A 179 15.94 -25.24 -4.86
CA ARG A 179 15.45 -25.44 -6.23
C ARG A 179 13.99 -25.92 -6.25
N ARG A 180 13.62 -26.84 -5.36
CA ARG A 180 12.25 -27.33 -5.21
C ARG A 180 11.31 -26.21 -4.77
N ALA A 181 11.68 -25.44 -3.76
CA ALA A 181 10.89 -24.33 -3.25
C ALA A 181 10.67 -23.25 -4.32
N LEU A 182 11.69 -22.92 -5.11
CA LEU A 182 11.57 -22.01 -6.26
C LEU A 182 10.66 -22.57 -7.35
N THR A 183 10.76 -23.85 -7.66
CA THR A 183 9.85 -24.49 -8.64
C THR A 183 8.40 -24.37 -8.20
N ASP A 184 8.12 -24.55 -6.91
CA ASP A 184 6.78 -24.41 -6.35
C ASP A 184 6.31 -22.93 -6.33
N ALA A 185 7.18 -21.98 -5.97
CA ALA A 185 6.87 -20.55 -6.01
C ALA A 185 6.46 -20.13 -7.43
N LEU A 186 7.25 -20.50 -8.43
CA LEU A 186 6.98 -20.21 -9.84
C LEU A 186 5.68 -20.90 -10.34
N LEU A 187 5.39 -22.11 -9.87
CA LEU A 187 4.13 -22.79 -10.17
C LEU A 187 2.93 -22.02 -9.60
N PHE A 188 2.98 -21.61 -8.33
CA PHE A 188 1.89 -20.87 -7.69
C PHE A 188 1.66 -19.51 -8.36
N ARG A 189 2.74 -18.81 -8.70
CA ARG A 189 2.70 -17.57 -9.47
C ARG A 189 2.05 -17.78 -10.85
N ALA A 190 2.49 -18.76 -11.61
CA ALA A 190 1.96 -19.07 -12.93
C ALA A 190 0.49 -19.49 -12.85
N TYR A 191 0.12 -20.32 -11.87
CA TYR A 191 -1.25 -20.76 -11.70
C TYR A 191 -2.17 -19.59 -11.30
N ARG A 192 -1.78 -18.76 -10.31
CA ARG A 192 -2.54 -17.55 -9.95
C ARG A 192 -2.78 -16.66 -11.17
N ARG A 193 -1.71 -16.35 -11.91
CA ARG A 193 -1.79 -15.49 -13.10
C ARG A 193 -2.66 -16.08 -14.21
N SER A 194 -2.79 -17.39 -14.29
CA SER A 194 -3.66 -18.04 -15.28
C SER A 194 -5.15 -17.88 -14.99
N LEU A 195 -5.53 -17.50 -13.77
CA LEU A 195 -6.92 -17.33 -13.37
C LEU A 195 -7.54 -16.00 -13.85
N TRP A 196 -6.70 -14.99 -14.14
CA TRP A 196 -7.15 -13.68 -14.61
C TRP A 196 -6.28 -13.19 -15.78
N PRO A 197 -6.89 -12.76 -16.89
CA PRO A 197 -6.14 -12.41 -18.11
C PRO A 197 -5.15 -11.25 -17.92
N SER A 198 -5.44 -10.28 -17.05
CA SER A 198 -4.60 -9.09 -16.82
C SER A 198 -3.54 -9.30 -15.73
N ALA A 199 -3.66 -10.34 -14.89
CA ALA A 199 -2.87 -10.52 -13.67
C ALA A 199 -1.36 -10.43 -13.91
N ALA A 200 -0.85 -11.11 -14.95
CA ALA A 200 0.59 -11.12 -15.21
C ALA A 200 1.14 -9.72 -15.53
N ALA A 201 0.40 -8.91 -16.28
CA ALA A 201 0.82 -7.55 -16.65
C ALA A 201 0.68 -6.58 -15.46
N GLU A 202 -0.40 -6.70 -14.70
CA GLU A 202 -0.67 -5.86 -13.54
C GLU A 202 0.33 -6.10 -12.41
N GLU A 203 0.57 -7.37 -12.04
CA GLU A 203 1.55 -7.73 -11.02
C GLU A 203 2.95 -7.29 -11.41
N ARG A 204 3.39 -7.58 -12.65
CA ARG A 204 4.68 -7.13 -13.17
C ARG A 204 4.83 -5.61 -13.10
N GLY A 205 3.81 -4.86 -13.48
CA GLY A 205 3.84 -3.39 -13.44
C GLY A 205 4.13 -2.85 -12.05
N LEU A 206 3.53 -3.42 -11.01
CA LEU A 206 3.77 -3.00 -9.64
C LEU A 206 5.11 -3.52 -9.09
N GLU A 207 5.54 -4.72 -9.46
CA GLU A 207 6.86 -5.24 -9.09
C GLU A 207 8.00 -4.43 -9.72
N LEU A 208 7.85 -3.96 -10.97
CA LEU A 208 8.79 -3.04 -11.59
C LEU A 208 8.85 -1.70 -10.87
N ASN A 209 7.72 -1.23 -10.35
CA ASN A 209 7.66 0.03 -9.60
C ASN A 209 8.18 -0.14 -8.16
N GLU A 210 7.48 -0.93 -7.37
CA GLU A 210 7.69 -1.02 -5.92
C GLU A 210 8.67 -2.16 -5.55
N GLY A 211 8.60 -3.29 -6.26
CA GLY A 211 9.46 -4.43 -5.99
C GLY A 211 10.94 -4.15 -6.22
N LEU A 212 11.27 -3.45 -7.34
CA LEU A 212 12.65 -2.99 -7.59
C LEU A 212 13.08 -1.89 -6.63
N ALA A 213 12.16 -1.00 -6.22
CA ALA A 213 12.45 0.05 -5.26
C ALA A 213 12.78 -0.55 -3.89
N GLU A 214 11.99 -1.51 -3.40
CA GLU A 214 12.19 -2.15 -2.11
C GLU A 214 13.47 -2.98 -2.09
N SER A 215 13.71 -3.80 -3.12
CA SER A 215 14.97 -4.54 -3.23
C SER A 215 16.18 -3.60 -3.26
N THR A 216 16.10 -2.48 -3.98
CA THR A 216 17.16 -1.47 -4.00
C THR A 216 17.36 -0.83 -2.62
N GLY A 217 16.27 -0.56 -1.91
CA GLY A 217 16.30 -0.04 -0.55
C GLY A 217 17.04 -0.97 0.40
N ILE A 218 16.72 -2.25 0.37
CA ILE A 218 17.36 -3.30 1.19
C ILE A 218 18.84 -3.42 0.85
N ASP A 219 19.19 -3.57 -0.43
CA ASP A 219 20.57 -3.77 -0.87
C ASP A 219 21.48 -2.58 -0.56
N ALA A 220 20.99 -1.35 -0.78
CA ALA A 220 21.75 -0.15 -0.51
C ALA A 220 21.87 0.15 1.00
N ALA A 221 20.89 -0.25 1.81
CA ALA A 221 20.92 -0.03 3.25
C ALA A 221 21.67 -1.10 4.02
N LEU A 222 21.58 -2.37 3.60
CA LEU A 222 22.07 -3.53 4.32
C LEU A 222 23.20 -4.24 3.54
N ARG A 223 24.42 -4.20 4.07
CA ARG A 223 25.56 -4.82 3.40
C ARG A 223 25.69 -6.32 3.66
N ASP A 224 25.19 -6.75 4.80
CA ASP A 224 25.23 -8.15 5.20
C ASP A 224 24.08 -8.92 4.54
N ARG A 225 24.43 -10.06 3.91
CA ARG A 225 23.47 -10.90 3.20
C ARG A 225 22.39 -11.46 4.12
N ASP A 226 22.78 -11.90 5.32
CA ASP A 226 21.80 -12.48 6.25
C ASP A 226 20.83 -11.42 6.75
N ALA A 227 21.29 -10.16 6.90
CA ALA A 227 20.42 -9.02 7.21
C ALA A 227 19.45 -8.70 6.07
N ARG A 228 19.89 -8.77 4.79
CA ARG A 228 19.00 -8.59 3.63
C ARG A 228 17.95 -9.70 3.53
N ILE A 229 18.36 -10.95 3.69
CA ILE A 229 17.41 -12.09 3.74
C ILE A 229 16.42 -11.92 4.89
N ALA A 230 16.87 -11.49 6.07
CA ALA A 230 16.00 -11.25 7.21
C ALA A 230 14.98 -10.13 6.90
N ALA A 231 15.39 -9.07 6.21
CA ALA A 231 14.49 -8.01 5.76
C ALA A 231 13.44 -8.53 4.76
N ALA A 232 13.86 -9.25 3.71
CA ALA A 232 12.95 -9.85 2.72
C ALA A 232 11.95 -10.84 3.36
N LEU A 233 12.38 -11.63 4.36
CA LEU A 233 11.50 -12.49 5.15
C LEU A 233 10.54 -11.70 6.04
N GLY A 234 10.98 -10.55 6.55
CA GLY A 234 10.13 -9.59 7.26
C GLY A 234 9.04 -9.01 6.39
N ASP A 235 9.37 -8.64 5.15
CA ASP A 235 8.42 -8.14 4.15
C ASP A 235 7.39 -9.20 3.76
N ILE A 236 7.82 -10.44 3.56
CA ILE A 236 6.90 -11.58 3.35
C ILE A 236 5.92 -11.71 4.51
N ALA A 237 6.40 -11.70 5.76
CA ALA A 237 5.55 -11.82 6.94
C ALA A 237 4.59 -10.62 7.07
N GLY A 238 5.08 -9.41 6.80
CA GLY A 238 4.28 -8.19 6.78
C GLY A 238 3.18 -8.23 5.72
N CYS A 239 3.50 -8.73 4.51
CA CYS A 239 2.52 -8.92 3.45
C CYS A 239 1.45 -9.94 3.84
N GLU A 240 1.83 -11.12 4.37
CA GLU A 240 0.84 -12.13 4.81
C GLU A 240 -0.12 -11.61 5.89
N ALA A 241 0.33 -10.69 6.73
CA ALA A 241 -0.48 -10.04 7.76
C ALA A 241 -1.31 -8.84 7.24
N ALA A 242 -1.06 -8.38 6.02
CA ALA A 242 -1.73 -7.20 5.48
C ALA A 242 -3.22 -7.46 5.18
N PRO A 243 -4.10 -6.48 5.43
CA PRO A 243 -5.52 -6.60 5.14
C PRO A 243 -5.81 -6.71 3.64
N SER A 244 -4.93 -6.16 2.79
CA SER A 244 -5.02 -6.18 1.33
C SER A 244 -3.66 -6.52 0.71
N PHE A 245 -3.68 -7.35 -0.32
CA PHE A 245 -2.48 -7.74 -1.06
C PHE A 245 -2.26 -6.93 -2.34
N VAL A 246 -3.23 -6.13 -2.73
CA VAL A 246 -3.27 -5.38 -4.00
C VAL A 246 -1.98 -4.56 -4.25
N ARG A 247 -1.38 -4.03 -3.21
CA ARG A 247 -0.11 -3.29 -3.28
C ARG A 247 1.02 -3.92 -2.49
N SER A 248 0.72 -4.52 -1.34
CA SER A 248 1.74 -5.03 -0.42
C SER A 248 2.55 -6.20 -0.99
N PHE A 249 1.99 -6.96 -1.95
CA PHE A 249 2.67 -8.12 -2.50
C PHE A 249 4.02 -7.78 -3.16
N ALA A 250 4.11 -6.66 -3.88
CA ALA A 250 5.31 -6.30 -4.62
C ALA A 250 6.50 -5.97 -3.69
N TYR A 251 6.21 -5.44 -2.50
CA TYR A 251 7.21 -5.21 -1.45
C TYR A 251 7.74 -6.51 -0.84
N ALA A 252 7.00 -7.60 -0.96
CA ALA A 252 7.41 -8.92 -0.48
C ALA A 252 8.06 -9.77 -1.58
N THR A 253 7.44 -9.83 -2.77
CA THR A 253 7.96 -10.66 -3.88
C THR A 253 9.23 -10.07 -4.49
N GLY A 254 9.30 -8.74 -4.65
CA GLY A 254 10.45 -8.06 -5.24
C GLY A 254 11.76 -8.39 -4.51
N PRO A 255 11.90 -8.05 -3.22
CA PRO A 255 13.10 -8.39 -2.46
C PRO A 255 13.40 -9.88 -2.38
N ALA A 256 12.37 -10.72 -2.21
CA ALA A 256 12.57 -12.16 -2.13
C ALA A 256 13.17 -12.74 -3.41
N TYR A 257 12.65 -12.36 -4.56
CA TYR A 257 13.21 -12.78 -5.84
C TYR A 257 14.57 -12.13 -6.12
N ALA A 258 14.77 -10.86 -5.74
CA ALA A 258 16.02 -10.14 -5.93
C ALA A 258 17.19 -10.80 -5.17
N GLU A 259 17.00 -11.16 -3.89
CA GLU A 259 18.03 -11.86 -3.10
C GLU A 259 18.38 -13.23 -3.70
N LEU A 260 17.40 -13.94 -4.26
CA LEU A 260 17.63 -15.22 -4.94
C LEU A 260 18.37 -15.01 -6.27
N LEU A 261 18.10 -13.94 -7.00
CA LEU A 261 18.84 -13.58 -8.22
C LEU A 261 20.27 -13.17 -7.89
N ASP A 262 20.49 -12.39 -6.83
CA ASP A 262 21.83 -11.98 -6.40
C ASP A 262 22.73 -13.16 -6.03
N ASP A 263 22.14 -14.27 -5.55
CA ASP A 263 22.86 -15.51 -5.26
C ASP A 263 23.30 -16.25 -6.52
N GLU A 264 22.54 -16.24 -7.61
CA GLU A 264 22.79 -17.07 -8.80
C GLU A 264 23.28 -16.27 -10.01
N ASP A 265 22.81 -15.05 -10.19
CA ASP A 265 23.21 -14.11 -11.25
C ASP A 265 23.39 -12.69 -10.71
N PRO A 266 24.51 -12.37 -10.04
CA PRO A 266 24.72 -11.04 -9.45
C PRO A 266 24.65 -9.87 -10.44
N GLY A 267 24.60 -10.19 -11.72
CA GLY A 267 24.51 -9.20 -12.81
C GLY A 267 23.10 -8.92 -13.34
N TRP A 268 22.08 -9.55 -12.81
CA TRP A 268 20.71 -9.54 -13.35
C TRP A 268 20.14 -8.13 -13.57
N ARG A 269 20.50 -7.15 -12.73
CA ARG A 269 19.99 -5.77 -12.85
C ARG A 269 20.36 -5.09 -14.17
N ARG A 270 21.44 -5.53 -14.84
CA ARG A 270 21.84 -5.00 -16.16
C ARG A 270 20.88 -5.38 -17.27
N GLY A 271 20.12 -6.47 -17.09
CA GLY A 271 19.11 -6.95 -18.03
C GLY A 271 17.68 -6.46 -17.74
N VAL A 272 17.51 -5.58 -16.75
CA VAL A 272 16.17 -5.09 -16.37
C VAL A 272 15.71 -4.02 -17.36
N ASP A 273 14.57 -4.27 -17.97
CA ASP A 273 13.86 -3.35 -18.86
C ASP A 273 12.35 -3.31 -18.50
N ALA A 274 11.56 -2.64 -19.30
CA ALA A 274 10.10 -2.54 -19.10
C ALA A 274 9.35 -3.88 -19.23
N ALA A 275 9.96 -4.90 -19.82
CA ALA A 275 9.40 -6.24 -19.95
C ALA A 275 9.88 -7.21 -18.86
N PHE A 276 10.80 -6.78 -18.00
CA PHE A 276 11.35 -7.62 -16.94
C PHE A 276 10.27 -8.22 -16.04
N ASP A 277 10.42 -9.52 -15.73
CA ASP A 277 9.56 -10.25 -14.78
C ASP A 277 10.46 -11.07 -13.85
N PHE A 278 10.32 -10.85 -12.54
CA PHE A 278 11.13 -11.54 -11.52
C PHE A 278 11.05 -13.06 -11.62
N GLY A 279 9.83 -13.59 -11.81
CA GLY A 279 9.64 -15.05 -11.92
C GLY A 279 10.38 -15.64 -13.11
N SER A 280 10.31 -14.97 -14.26
CA SER A 280 11.01 -15.38 -15.48
C SER A 280 12.53 -15.29 -15.34
N ALA A 281 13.02 -14.23 -14.68
CA ALA A 281 14.44 -14.03 -14.41
C ALA A 281 14.99 -15.15 -13.51
N VAL A 282 14.30 -15.46 -12.40
CA VAL A 282 14.68 -16.55 -11.49
C VAL A 282 14.60 -17.91 -12.19
N ALA A 283 13.55 -18.16 -12.98
CA ALA A 283 13.46 -19.41 -13.75
C ALA A 283 14.67 -19.60 -14.67
N THR A 284 15.11 -18.52 -15.32
CA THR A 284 16.27 -18.53 -16.20
C THR A 284 17.58 -18.73 -15.42
N ALA A 285 17.83 -17.95 -14.37
CA ALA A 285 19.04 -18.02 -13.55
C ALA A 285 19.23 -19.43 -12.96
N TYR A 286 18.20 -19.98 -12.34
CA TYR A 286 18.23 -21.31 -11.73
C TYR A 286 17.99 -22.45 -12.72
N ARG A 287 17.78 -22.19 -14.01
CA ARG A 287 17.45 -23.17 -15.07
C ARG A 287 16.29 -24.06 -14.66
N ILE A 288 15.23 -23.44 -14.12
CA ILE A 288 13.99 -24.11 -13.72
C ILE A 288 12.99 -24.02 -14.86
N VAL A 289 12.42 -25.17 -15.23
CA VAL A 289 11.24 -25.26 -16.08
C VAL A 289 10.06 -25.56 -15.14
N PRO A 290 9.20 -24.57 -14.81
CA PRO A 290 8.06 -24.84 -13.95
C PRO A 290 7.12 -25.84 -14.61
N PRO A 291 6.44 -26.71 -13.84
CA PRO A 291 5.40 -27.58 -14.39
C PRO A 291 4.25 -26.74 -14.96
N SER A 292 3.53 -27.29 -15.93
CA SER A 292 2.35 -26.63 -16.49
C SER A 292 1.37 -26.25 -15.36
N PRO A 293 0.92 -25.00 -15.29
CA PRO A 293 0.07 -24.53 -14.22
C PRO A 293 -1.33 -25.14 -14.36
N SER A 294 -1.65 -26.07 -13.46
CA SER A 294 -3.00 -26.62 -13.33
C SER A 294 -3.41 -26.68 -11.87
N ARG A 295 -4.70 -26.69 -11.62
CA ARG A 295 -5.25 -26.73 -10.27
C ARG A 295 -4.72 -27.92 -9.47
N SER A 296 -4.78 -29.11 -10.04
CA SER A 296 -4.35 -30.34 -9.35
C SER A 296 -2.87 -30.35 -9.01
N VAL A 297 -2.01 -29.82 -9.89
CA VAL A 297 -0.57 -29.72 -9.63
C VAL A 297 -0.28 -28.70 -8.54
N ALA A 298 -0.96 -27.54 -8.58
CA ALA A 298 -0.82 -26.50 -7.55
C ALA A 298 -1.34 -26.98 -6.18
N GLU A 299 -2.50 -27.66 -6.12
CA GLU A 299 -3.06 -28.25 -4.90
C GLU A 299 -2.15 -29.33 -4.29
N ALA A 300 -1.51 -30.14 -5.12
CA ALA A 300 -0.52 -31.12 -4.62
C ALA A 300 0.73 -30.43 -4.05
N ALA A 301 1.17 -29.33 -4.66
CA ALA A 301 2.34 -28.57 -4.23
C ALA A 301 2.12 -27.79 -2.93
N ILE A 302 0.96 -27.17 -2.77
CA ILE A 302 0.66 -26.27 -1.62
C ILE A 302 0.67 -27.02 -0.27
N ALA A 303 0.48 -28.33 -0.27
CA ALA A 303 0.54 -29.15 0.94
C ALA A 303 1.89 -29.03 1.67
N ARG A 304 2.99 -28.72 0.96
CA ARG A 304 4.33 -28.49 1.54
C ARG A 304 4.44 -27.19 2.32
N TYR A 305 3.48 -26.27 2.18
CA TYR A 305 3.50 -24.91 2.69
C TYR A 305 2.31 -24.60 3.61
N ASN A 306 1.82 -25.62 4.32
CA ASN A 306 0.63 -25.52 5.18
C ASN A 306 -0.60 -25.03 4.40
N GLY A 307 -0.82 -25.59 3.21
CA GLY A 307 -1.89 -25.18 2.31
C GLY A 307 -3.29 -25.26 2.92
N SER A 308 -3.57 -26.28 3.73
CA SER A 308 -4.84 -26.42 4.44
C SER A 308 -5.12 -25.25 5.38
N GLU A 309 -4.10 -24.74 6.06
CA GLU A 309 -4.21 -23.57 6.93
C GLU A 309 -4.49 -22.31 6.11
N ILE A 310 -3.75 -22.10 5.00
CA ILE A 310 -3.98 -20.95 4.10
C ILE A 310 -5.42 -20.94 3.61
N VAL A 311 -5.88 -22.08 3.08
CA VAL A 311 -7.25 -22.23 2.55
C VAL A 311 -8.29 -21.96 3.63
N ALA A 312 -8.15 -22.56 4.82
CA ALA A 312 -9.10 -22.38 5.90
C ALA A 312 -9.19 -20.90 6.36
N GLN A 313 -8.05 -20.20 6.42
CA GLN A 313 -8.01 -18.78 6.80
C GLN A 313 -8.67 -17.89 5.73
N GLU A 314 -8.43 -18.14 4.44
CA GLU A 314 -9.03 -17.35 3.38
C GLU A 314 -10.53 -17.67 3.20
N ASP A 315 -10.97 -18.91 3.42
CA ASP A 315 -12.40 -19.27 3.48
C ASP A 315 -13.12 -18.55 4.63
N ALA A 316 -12.49 -18.47 5.80
CA ALA A 316 -13.04 -17.75 6.94
C ALA A 316 -13.11 -16.23 6.67
N ARG A 317 -12.09 -15.67 6.00
CA ARG A 317 -12.07 -14.28 5.59
C ARG A 317 -13.19 -13.97 4.57
N GLU A 318 -13.33 -14.79 3.54
CA GLU A 318 -14.39 -14.63 2.52
C GLU A 318 -15.77 -14.68 3.18
N LYS A 319 -16.03 -15.68 4.01
CA LYS A 319 -17.28 -15.78 4.79
C LYS A 319 -17.57 -14.53 5.64
N SER A 320 -16.53 -13.95 6.24
CA SER A 320 -16.65 -12.70 7.01
C SER A 320 -17.02 -11.51 6.12
N ILE A 321 -16.42 -11.44 4.93
CA ILE A 321 -16.74 -10.42 3.92
C ILE A 321 -18.19 -10.57 3.46
N ASP A 322 -18.64 -11.78 3.16
CA ASP A 322 -20.00 -12.08 2.72
C ASP A 322 -21.03 -11.70 3.81
N GLN A 323 -20.77 -12.05 5.05
CA GLN A 323 -21.62 -11.67 6.18
C GLN A 323 -21.70 -10.15 6.33
N ARG A 324 -20.59 -9.46 6.21
CA ARG A 324 -20.52 -7.99 6.22
C ARG A 324 -21.29 -7.38 5.05
N ASN A 325 -21.10 -7.89 3.84
CA ASN A 325 -21.79 -7.42 2.66
C ASN A 325 -23.30 -7.68 2.73
N ALA A 326 -23.71 -8.83 3.23
CA ALA A 326 -25.13 -9.11 3.49
C ALA A 326 -25.76 -8.16 4.54
N ARG A 327 -24.96 -7.76 5.56
CA ARG A 327 -25.38 -6.70 6.50
C ARG A 327 -25.54 -5.35 5.79
N PHE A 328 -24.57 -4.99 4.94
CA PHE A 328 -24.63 -3.73 4.18
C PHE A 328 -25.79 -3.70 3.19
N SER A 329 -26.09 -4.82 2.50
CA SER A 329 -27.27 -4.94 1.66
C SER A 329 -28.54 -4.63 2.44
N ARG A 330 -28.73 -5.25 3.58
CA ARG A 330 -29.91 -4.97 4.43
C ARG A 330 -30.00 -3.51 4.88
N LEU A 331 -28.86 -2.87 5.16
CA LEU A 331 -28.85 -1.47 5.64
C LEU A 331 -29.10 -0.46 4.53
N PHE A 332 -28.53 -0.68 3.36
CA PHE A 332 -28.46 0.36 2.33
C PHE A 332 -29.26 0.05 1.05
N LEU A 333 -29.46 -1.24 0.74
CA LEU A 333 -30.18 -1.65 -0.48
C LEU A 333 -31.61 -2.07 -0.16
N ASP A 334 -31.82 -2.91 0.83
CA ASP A 334 -33.13 -3.49 1.13
C ASP A 334 -33.93 -2.66 2.13
N GLY A 335 -33.25 -2.08 3.13
CA GLY A 335 -33.85 -1.28 4.17
C GLY A 335 -34.16 0.17 3.78
N PRO A 336 -34.95 0.88 4.57
CA PRO A 336 -35.17 2.30 4.36
C PRO A 336 -33.92 3.12 4.69
N THR A 337 -33.68 4.18 3.91
CA THR A 337 -32.45 5.00 3.99
C THR A 337 -32.74 6.49 3.98
N VAL A 338 -31.74 7.29 4.38
CA VAL A 338 -31.70 8.72 4.10
C VAL A 338 -30.53 8.96 3.14
N ARG A 339 -30.82 9.60 2.00
CA ARG A 339 -29.85 9.88 0.94
C ARG A 339 -29.59 11.37 0.82
N PHE A 340 -28.32 11.73 0.74
CA PHE A 340 -27.84 13.10 0.52
C PHE A 340 -27.06 13.14 -0.78
N HIS A 341 -27.34 14.10 -1.66
CA HIS A 341 -26.56 14.37 -2.87
C HIS A 341 -25.32 15.19 -2.53
N LEU A 342 -24.20 14.84 -3.13
CA LEU A 342 -22.92 15.49 -2.94
C LEU A 342 -22.55 16.29 -4.18
N VAL A 343 -22.20 17.58 -4.00
CA VAL A 343 -21.84 18.51 -5.09
C VAL A 343 -20.50 19.18 -4.79
N HIS A 344 -20.33 19.73 -3.58
CA HIS A 344 -19.13 20.44 -3.13
C HIS A 344 -18.69 19.96 -1.75
N MET A 345 -18.61 18.63 -1.61
CA MET A 345 -18.37 18.00 -0.33
C MET A 345 -17.00 18.29 0.26
N LYS A 346 -16.97 18.43 1.59
CA LYS A 346 -15.80 18.22 2.41
C LYS A 346 -16.03 16.97 3.25
N ILE A 347 -15.08 16.07 3.25
CA ILE A 347 -15.19 14.77 3.93
C ILE A 347 -14.03 14.58 4.92
N THR A 348 -14.36 14.16 6.14
CA THR A 348 -13.43 13.72 7.16
C THR A 348 -13.84 12.33 7.65
N PHE A 349 -12.92 11.40 7.75
CA PHE A 349 -13.22 10.02 8.13
C PHE A 349 -12.01 9.31 8.75
N ASN A 350 -12.25 8.19 9.43
CA ASN A 350 -11.20 7.29 9.88
C ASN A 350 -10.87 6.25 8.79
N PRO A 351 -9.69 6.29 8.15
CA PRO A 351 -9.33 5.36 7.07
C PRO A 351 -9.36 3.87 7.50
N ARG A 352 -9.18 3.58 8.79
CA ARG A 352 -9.21 2.20 9.31
C ARG A 352 -10.61 1.61 9.37
N GLU A 353 -11.64 2.44 9.24
CA GLU A 353 -13.05 2.06 9.32
C GLU A 353 -13.75 2.12 7.96
N VAL A 354 -12.98 2.11 6.88
CA VAL A 354 -13.51 2.08 5.52
C VAL A 354 -13.53 0.64 5.02
N SER A 355 -14.67 0.24 4.46
CA SER A 355 -14.84 -1.09 3.88
C SER A 355 -15.42 -0.97 2.47
N SER A 356 -14.87 -1.69 1.51
CA SER A 356 -15.48 -1.82 0.19
C SER A 356 -16.80 -2.61 0.28
N PHE A 357 -17.79 -2.19 -0.49
CA PHE A 357 -19.06 -2.88 -0.64
C PHE A 357 -19.35 -3.11 -2.13
N ALA A 358 -18.60 -4.03 -2.72
CA ALA A 358 -18.66 -4.40 -4.13
C ALA A 358 -18.79 -3.16 -5.06
N ASP A 359 -19.66 -3.20 -6.05
CA ASP A 359 -19.92 -2.10 -7.00
C ASP A 359 -20.77 -0.95 -6.42
N HIS A 360 -21.18 -1.07 -5.15
CA HIS A 360 -22.03 -0.07 -4.50
C HIS A 360 -21.24 1.08 -3.89
N GLY A 361 -19.92 0.95 -3.72
CA GLY A 361 -19.06 1.99 -3.19
C GLY A 361 -18.35 1.62 -1.89
N SER A 362 -18.11 2.60 -1.04
CA SER A 362 -17.39 2.43 0.22
C SER A 362 -18.26 2.73 1.43
N VAL A 363 -18.20 1.87 2.43
CA VAL A 363 -18.90 2.03 3.70
C VAL A 363 -17.91 2.54 4.75
N TYR A 364 -18.26 3.64 5.38
CA TYR A 364 -17.48 4.34 6.40
C TYR A 364 -18.09 4.09 7.77
N GLY A 365 -17.29 3.63 8.74
CA GLY A 365 -17.74 3.40 10.11
C GLY A 365 -17.98 4.70 10.87
N THR A 366 -17.09 5.68 10.70
CA THR A 366 -17.20 7.06 11.18
C THR A 366 -16.93 8.03 10.04
N LEU A 367 -17.73 9.11 9.97
CA LEU A 367 -17.71 10.04 8.84
C LEU A 367 -18.29 11.39 9.25
N GLU A 368 -17.67 12.48 8.82
CA GLU A 368 -18.27 13.80 8.74
C GLU A 368 -18.25 14.27 7.29
N ILE A 369 -19.40 14.62 6.74
CA ILE A 369 -19.54 15.24 5.41
C ILE A 369 -20.29 16.56 5.55
N SER A 370 -19.71 17.62 4.98
CA SER A 370 -20.36 18.92 4.79
C SER A 370 -20.53 19.19 3.30
N ASP A 371 -21.73 19.69 2.93
CA ASP A 371 -22.08 20.13 1.58
C ASP A 371 -23.10 21.28 1.67
N GLN A 372 -23.65 21.74 0.54
CA GLN A 372 -24.63 22.84 0.47
C GLN A 372 -25.84 22.62 1.38
N TRP A 373 -26.25 21.37 1.58
CA TRP A 373 -27.40 21.01 2.41
C TRP A 373 -27.12 21.00 3.91
N GLY A 374 -25.87 21.13 4.36
CA GLY A 374 -25.47 21.13 5.77
C GLY A 374 -24.35 20.17 6.10
N THR A 375 -24.36 19.63 7.32
CA THR A 375 -23.35 18.70 7.81
C THR A 375 -23.97 17.43 8.36
N LEU A 376 -23.56 16.28 7.83
CA LEU A 376 -23.88 14.94 8.31
C LEU A 376 -22.70 14.41 9.13
N GLU A 377 -22.95 13.96 10.36
CA GLU A 377 -22.02 13.28 11.22
C GLU A 377 -22.48 11.83 11.47
N VAL A 378 -21.61 10.87 11.20
CA VAL A 378 -21.81 9.45 11.51
C VAL A 378 -20.81 9.06 12.60
N ARG A 379 -21.30 8.78 13.82
CA ARG A 379 -20.48 8.59 15.01
C ARG A 379 -20.08 7.13 15.24
N SER A 380 -20.97 6.22 14.89
CA SER A 380 -20.75 4.78 14.99
C SER A 380 -21.74 4.06 14.09
N GLY A 381 -21.29 3.16 13.25
CA GLY A 381 -22.24 2.45 12.40
C GLY A 381 -21.79 2.37 10.97
N ALA A 382 -22.56 2.97 10.05
CA ALA A 382 -22.19 2.88 8.65
C ALA A 382 -22.86 4.01 7.82
N ALA A 383 -22.08 4.61 6.93
CA ALA A 383 -22.54 5.45 5.83
C ALA A 383 -21.98 4.89 4.52
N LEU A 384 -22.80 4.69 3.52
CA LEU A 384 -22.41 4.27 2.18
C LEU A 384 -22.18 5.50 1.31
N VAL A 385 -20.98 5.68 0.80
CA VAL A 385 -20.66 6.67 -0.23
C VAL A 385 -20.55 5.95 -1.57
N SER A 386 -21.27 6.45 -2.57
CA SER A 386 -21.28 5.86 -3.93
C SER A 386 -19.89 5.91 -4.59
N PRO A 387 -19.60 5.02 -5.58
CA PRO A 387 -18.29 4.96 -6.23
C PRO A 387 -17.86 6.25 -6.92
N ASP A 388 -18.85 7.01 -7.43
CA ASP A 388 -18.68 8.31 -8.11
C ASP A 388 -18.67 9.50 -7.14
N PHE A 389 -18.76 9.24 -5.83
CA PHE A 389 -18.88 10.26 -4.81
C PHE A 389 -20.07 11.23 -5.01
N ALA A 390 -21.11 10.80 -5.70
CA ALA A 390 -22.30 11.62 -5.95
C ALA A 390 -23.32 11.57 -4.82
N THR A 391 -23.29 10.54 -3.98
CA THR A 391 -24.25 10.37 -2.87
C THR A 391 -23.60 9.80 -1.61
N VAL A 392 -24.14 10.21 -0.45
CA VAL A 392 -23.94 9.50 0.80
C VAL A 392 -25.30 9.04 1.32
N THR A 393 -25.36 7.79 1.79
CA THR A 393 -26.56 7.12 2.27
C THR A 393 -26.34 6.60 3.68
N VAL A 394 -27.30 6.88 4.57
CA VAL A 394 -27.33 6.34 5.94
C VAL A 394 -28.63 5.55 6.18
N PRO A 395 -28.66 4.59 7.12
CA PRO A 395 -29.90 3.88 7.46
C PRO A 395 -30.97 4.84 7.93
N SER A 396 -32.23 4.59 7.55
CA SER A 396 -33.38 5.44 7.91
C SER A 396 -33.83 5.25 9.35
N GLY A 397 -34.80 6.06 9.74
CA GLY A 397 -35.38 6.15 11.08
C GLY A 397 -35.08 7.50 11.73
N PRO A 398 -35.14 8.62 10.95
CA PRO A 398 -34.80 9.92 11.52
C PRO A 398 -35.89 10.39 12.47
N GLN A 399 -35.45 10.92 13.63
CA GLN A 399 -36.22 11.87 14.38
C GLN A 399 -35.93 13.25 13.81
N THR A 400 -36.97 13.96 13.38
CA THR A 400 -36.81 15.24 12.68
C THR A 400 -37.23 16.41 13.56
N GLY A 401 -36.42 17.48 13.55
CA GLY A 401 -36.70 18.77 14.15
C GLY A 401 -36.41 19.92 13.17
N PRO A 402 -36.67 21.17 13.53
CA PRO A 402 -36.36 22.31 12.67
C PRO A 402 -34.85 22.41 12.38
N GLY A 403 -34.45 22.18 11.11
CA GLY A 403 -33.06 22.25 10.68
C GLY A 403 -32.14 21.11 11.17
N HIS A 404 -32.72 20.06 11.76
CA HIS A 404 -31.98 18.94 12.33
C HIS A 404 -32.73 17.63 12.11
N ALA A 405 -31.97 16.56 11.87
CA ALA A 405 -32.50 15.20 11.93
C ALA A 405 -31.42 14.25 12.45
N GLU A 406 -31.83 13.22 13.17
CA GLU A 406 -30.91 12.21 13.69
C GLU A 406 -31.48 10.81 13.53
N GLY A 407 -30.62 9.86 13.28
CA GLY A 407 -30.87 8.44 13.35
C GLY A 407 -30.14 7.81 14.54
N LYS A 408 -30.21 6.49 14.66
CA LYS A 408 -29.56 5.76 15.77
C LYS A 408 -28.03 6.01 15.86
N THR A 409 -27.37 6.25 14.74
CA THR A 409 -25.89 6.29 14.64
C THR A 409 -25.37 7.50 13.89
N TRP A 410 -26.26 8.40 13.48
CA TRP A 410 -25.91 9.58 12.70
C TRP A 410 -26.80 10.75 13.07
N GLU A 411 -26.29 11.96 12.83
CA GLU A 411 -27.07 13.19 12.88
C GLU A 411 -26.77 14.09 11.68
N VAL A 412 -27.74 14.90 11.27
CA VAL A 412 -27.55 15.92 10.25
C VAL A 412 -28.06 17.26 10.71
N ARG A 413 -27.24 18.28 10.57
CA ARG A 413 -27.61 19.70 10.72
C ARG A 413 -27.82 20.27 9.31
N LEU A 414 -29.08 20.58 8.99
CA LEU A 414 -29.46 21.07 7.67
C LEU A 414 -29.21 22.58 7.59
N ALA A 415 -28.66 23.01 6.46
CA ALA A 415 -28.51 24.44 6.15
C ALA A 415 -29.90 25.09 5.94
N ARG A 416 -29.96 26.42 6.13
CA ARG A 416 -31.20 27.20 5.90
C ARG A 416 -31.70 26.97 4.48
N GLY A 417 -32.99 26.66 4.34
CA GLY A 417 -33.63 26.38 3.04
C GLY A 417 -33.60 24.93 2.61
N TYR A 418 -33.02 24.01 3.40
CA TYR A 418 -33.05 22.57 3.13
C TYR A 418 -33.94 21.83 4.13
N THR A 419 -34.51 20.72 3.67
CA THR A 419 -35.38 19.86 4.48
C THR A 419 -35.29 18.41 4.03
N LEU A 420 -35.54 17.47 4.95
CA LEU A 420 -35.74 16.06 4.61
C LEU A 420 -37.20 15.88 4.11
N VAL A 421 -37.34 15.19 3.01
CA VAL A 421 -38.63 14.80 2.45
C VAL A 421 -38.67 13.29 2.21
N PRO A 422 -39.85 12.64 2.29
CA PRO A 422 -39.99 11.24 1.89
C PRO A 422 -39.50 11.03 0.45
N ASP A 423 -38.78 9.93 0.22
CA ASP A 423 -38.39 9.49 -1.11
C ASP A 423 -39.55 8.71 -1.74
N PRO A 424 -40.23 9.24 -2.82
CA PRO A 424 -41.37 8.59 -3.41
C PRO A 424 -41.04 7.23 -4.07
N ALA A 425 -39.76 7.01 -4.41
CA ALA A 425 -39.30 5.79 -5.05
C ALA A 425 -38.97 4.68 -4.02
N ARG A 426 -38.82 5.03 -2.72
CA ARG A 426 -38.46 4.08 -1.67
C ARG A 426 -39.26 4.31 -0.39
N PRO A 427 -40.29 3.52 -0.14
CA PRO A 427 -41.16 3.65 1.05
C PRO A 427 -40.32 3.62 2.35
N GLY A 428 -40.53 4.57 3.28
CA GLY A 428 -39.79 4.71 4.53
C GLY A 428 -38.42 5.37 4.38
N SER A 429 -37.98 5.68 3.18
CA SER A 429 -36.74 6.42 2.91
C SER A 429 -36.98 7.92 2.77
N PHE A 430 -35.88 8.68 2.93
CA PHE A 430 -35.91 10.14 2.83
C PHE A 430 -34.77 10.64 1.93
N THR A 431 -34.93 11.81 1.39
CA THR A 431 -33.89 12.57 0.67
C THR A 431 -33.89 14.03 1.11
N VAL A 432 -32.77 14.71 0.90
CA VAL A 432 -32.69 16.17 1.14
C VAL A 432 -33.19 16.93 -0.08
N ARG A 433 -34.01 17.95 0.15
CA ARG A 433 -34.45 18.91 -0.86
C ARG A 433 -34.25 20.33 -0.37
N GLN A 434 -34.00 21.22 -1.33
CA GLN A 434 -34.11 22.66 -1.12
C GLN A 434 -35.59 23.01 -1.14
N LYS A 435 -36.01 23.85 -0.15
CA LYS A 435 -37.39 24.34 -0.01
C LYS A 435 -37.78 25.30 -1.14
#